data_eaa0880b2d914652728bbc34e36def32
#
_entry.id   eaa0880b2d914652728bbc34e36def32
#
_cell.length_a   1.000
_cell.length_b   1.000
_cell.length_c   1.000
_cell.angle_alpha   90.00
_cell.angle_beta   90.00
_cell.angle_gamma   90.00
#
_symmetry.space_group_name_H-M   'P 1'
#
loop_
_entity.id
_entity.type
_entity.pdbx_description
1 polymer ?
#
loop_
_entity_poly.entity_id
_entity_poly.type
_entity_poly.pdbx_seq_one_letter_code
_entity_poly.pdbx_strand_id
1 'polypeptide(L)'
;RDGLGPIRPHARAAGVPLAIEPLHPMYAADRCAINTLGQALDLCDQLGDRPGIDLGVAVDVYHLWWDPDLQAQIRRAGARVLAFHVCDWLVPTTDLLLDRGMMGDGVIDIRQIRDWVDATGYDGLIEVEIFSAQNWWKRPGDEVIRTCRERFVETV
;
A
#
# COMPACT_ATOMS: atom_id res chain seq x y z
N ARG A 1 -14.58 -11.08 5.67
CA ARG A 1 -15.22 -11.95 4.69
C ARG A 1 -16.69 -11.57 4.49
N ASP A 2 -17.47 -11.56 5.54
CA ASP A 2 -18.93 -11.37 5.46
C ASP A 2 -19.31 -9.95 5.00
N GLY A 3 -18.49 -8.94 5.28
CA GLY A 3 -18.69 -7.58 4.79
C GLY A 3 -18.39 -7.39 3.30
N LEU A 4 -17.42 -8.13 2.75
CA LEU A 4 -17.02 -8.01 1.34
C LEU A 4 -18.02 -8.69 0.40
N GLY A 5 -18.64 -9.80 0.83
CA GLY A 5 -19.60 -10.53 0.02
C GLY A 5 -20.72 -9.67 -0.57
N PRO A 6 -21.45 -8.91 0.25
CA PRO A 6 -22.54 -8.04 -0.22
C PRO A 6 -22.08 -6.83 -1.07
N ILE A 7 -20.86 -6.31 -0.85
CA ILE A 7 -20.36 -5.12 -1.55
C ILE A 7 -19.88 -5.45 -2.96
N ARG A 8 -19.31 -6.64 -3.17
CA ARG A 8 -18.71 -7.04 -4.46
C ARG A 8 -19.67 -6.93 -5.66
N PRO A 9 -20.93 -7.42 -5.60
CA PRO A 9 -21.85 -7.25 -6.73
C PRO A 9 -22.10 -5.78 -7.09
N HIS A 10 -22.16 -4.90 -6.08
CA HIS A 10 -22.35 -3.47 -6.29
C HIS A 10 -21.13 -2.83 -6.93
N ALA A 11 -19.94 -3.10 -6.42
CA ALA A 11 -18.67 -2.62 -6.97
C ALA A 11 -18.48 -3.09 -8.44
N ARG A 12 -18.80 -4.36 -8.71
CA ARG A 12 -18.76 -4.92 -10.05
C ARG A 12 -19.74 -4.21 -10.98
N ALA A 13 -20.96 -3.95 -10.54
CA ALA A 13 -21.95 -3.22 -11.34
C ALA A 13 -21.52 -1.79 -11.65
N ALA A 14 -20.76 -1.18 -10.75
CA ALA A 14 -20.18 0.16 -10.92
C ALA A 14 -18.86 0.15 -11.73
N GLY A 15 -18.31 -1.02 -12.07
CA GLY A 15 -17.02 -1.15 -12.75
C GLY A 15 -15.82 -0.72 -11.89
N VAL A 16 -15.96 -0.79 -10.54
CA VAL A 16 -14.91 -0.38 -9.60
C VAL A 16 -14.39 -1.61 -8.84
N PRO A 17 -13.14 -2.02 -9.02
CA PRO A 17 -12.55 -3.11 -8.26
C PRO A 17 -12.36 -2.70 -6.79
N LEU A 18 -12.40 -3.68 -5.90
CA LEU A 18 -12.10 -3.49 -4.47
C LEU A 18 -10.67 -3.93 -4.17
N ALA A 19 -9.91 -3.10 -3.48
CA ALA A 19 -8.58 -3.46 -2.98
C ALA A 19 -8.63 -3.70 -1.47
N ILE A 20 -8.09 -4.83 -1.01
CA ILE A 20 -7.82 -5.08 0.41
C ILE A 20 -6.44 -4.51 0.72
N GLU A 21 -6.39 -3.57 1.64
CA GLU A 21 -5.15 -3.01 2.13
C GLU A 21 -4.81 -3.61 3.49
N PRO A 22 -3.73 -4.41 3.59
CA PRO A 22 -3.19 -4.83 4.88
C PRO A 22 -2.58 -3.65 5.60
N LEU A 23 -2.88 -3.47 6.88
CA LEU A 23 -2.24 -2.45 7.69
C LEU A 23 -1.16 -3.06 8.58
N HIS A 24 -0.12 -2.27 8.88
CA HIS A 24 0.98 -2.68 9.75
C HIS A 24 0.47 -3.31 11.05
N PRO A 25 1.11 -4.34 11.61
CA PRO A 25 0.66 -5.03 12.83
C PRO A 25 0.43 -4.13 14.04
N MET A 26 1.02 -2.93 14.06
CA MET A 26 0.74 -1.93 15.09
C MET A 26 -0.76 -1.56 15.20
N TYR A 27 -1.53 -1.79 14.14
CA TYR A 27 -2.97 -1.52 14.08
C TYR A 27 -3.85 -2.75 14.34
N ALA A 28 -3.26 -3.91 14.64
CA ALA A 28 -4.02 -5.15 14.82
C ALA A 28 -5.02 -5.09 16.00
N ALA A 29 -4.74 -4.26 17.00
CA ALA A 29 -5.58 -4.16 18.21
C ALA A 29 -6.82 -3.28 18.03
N ASP A 30 -6.83 -2.32 17.09
CA ASP A 30 -7.85 -1.29 17.03
C ASP A 30 -8.41 -0.98 15.64
N ARG A 31 -7.71 -1.31 14.56
CA ARG A 31 -8.10 -0.84 13.21
C ARG A 31 -8.23 -1.93 12.16
N CYS A 32 -7.35 -2.91 12.12
CA CYS A 32 -7.32 -3.86 11.02
C CYS A 32 -6.92 -5.26 11.46
N ALA A 33 -7.72 -6.24 11.05
CA ALA A 33 -7.42 -7.66 11.28
C ALA A 33 -6.56 -8.29 10.19
N ILE A 34 -6.28 -7.58 9.10
CA ILE A 34 -5.45 -8.02 7.97
C ILE A 34 -4.13 -7.25 8.02
N ASN A 35 -3.04 -7.93 8.36
CA ASN A 35 -1.76 -7.28 8.63
C ASN A 35 -0.62 -7.72 7.69
N THR A 36 -0.84 -8.73 6.86
CA THR A 36 0.12 -9.15 5.85
C THR A 36 -0.54 -9.25 4.48
N LEU A 37 0.27 -9.10 3.43
CA LEU A 37 -0.21 -9.27 2.06
C LEU A 37 -0.74 -10.68 1.81
N GLY A 38 -0.10 -11.70 2.44
CA GLY A 38 -0.55 -13.09 2.37
C GLY A 38 -1.96 -13.27 2.90
N GLN A 39 -2.31 -12.67 4.06
CA GLN A 39 -3.67 -12.74 4.62
C GLN A 39 -4.70 -12.10 3.70
N ALA A 40 -4.38 -10.97 3.07
CA ALA A 40 -5.27 -10.33 2.11
C ALA A 40 -5.51 -11.22 0.88
N LEU A 41 -4.46 -11.85 0.36
CA LEU A 41 -4.55 -12.77 -0.77
C LEU A 41 -5.32 -14.04 -0.44
N ASP A 42 -5.15 -14.59 0.77
CA ASP A 42 -5.94 -15.75 1.24
C ASP A 42 -7.44 -15.41 1.29
N LEU A 43 -7.77 -14.18 1.65
CA LEU A 43 -9.15 -13.72 1.63
C LEU A 43 -9.68 -13.56 0.20
N CYS A 44 -8.87 -13.06 -0.73
CA CYS A 44 -9.21 -13.03 -2.15
C CYS A 44 -9.49 -14.44 -2.69
N ASP A 45 -8.61 -15.40 -2.40
CA ASP A 45 -8.76 -16.80 -2.83
C ASP A 45 -10.04 -17.43 -2.27
N GLN A 46 -10.35 -17.20 -0.97
CA GLN A 46 -11.57 -17.70 -0.33
C GLN A 46 -12.87 -17.11 -0.91
N LEU A 47 -12.82 -15.90 -1.42
CA LEU A 47 -13.96 -15.21 -2.01
C LEU A 47 -14.16 -15.55 -3.49
N GLY A 48 -13.21 -16.26 -4.12
CA GLY A 48 -13.29 -16.65 -5.52
C GLY A 48 -13.30 -15.43 -6.43
N ASP A 49 -12.30 -14.58 -6.33
CA ASP A 49 -12.15 -13.40 -7.14
C ASP A 49 -11.76 -13.73 -8.60
N ARG A 50 -11.96 -12.74 -9.47
CA ARG A 50 -11.32 -12.70 -10.78
C ARG A 50 -10.14 -11.75 -10.70
N PRO A 51 -8.90 -12.25 -10.80
CA PRO A 51 -7.71 -11.43 -10.60
C PRO A 51 -7.75 -10.13 -11.39
N GLY A 52 -7.50 -9.00 -10.71
CA GLY A 52 -7.46 -7.68 -11.34
C GLY A 52 -8.81 -7.07 -11.77
N ILE A 53 -9.94 -7.74 -11.55
CA ILE A 53 -11.26 -7.28 -12.03
C ILE A 53 -12.19 -6.91 -10.88
N ASP A 54 -12.35 -7.82 -9.90
CA ASP A 54 -13.37 -7.64 -8.85
C ASP A 54 -12.78 -7.28 -7.50
N LEU A 55 -11.70 -7.96 -7.14
CA LEU A 55 -11.07 -7.88 -5.84
C LEU A 55 -9.57 -8.08 -6.02
N GLY A 56 -8.79 -7.31 -5.31
CA GLY A 56 -7.36 -7.41 -5.28
C GLY A 56 -6.80 -6.81 -4.00
N VAL A 57 -5.58 -6.35 -4.07
CA VAL A 57 -4.83 -5.85 -2.92
C VAL A 57 -4.20 -4.49 -3.22
N ALA A 58 -4.09 -3.65 -2.19
CA ALA A 58 -3.22 -2.50 -2.19
C ALA A 58 -1.88 -2.89 -1.54
N VAL A 59 -0.79 -2.51 -2.18
CA VAL A 59 0.56 -2.61 -1.63
C VAL A 59 0.95 -1.24 -1.13
N ASP A 60 0.92 -1.01 0.18
CA ASP A 60 1.45 0.20 0.82
C ASP A 60 2.77 -0.15 1.50
N VAL A 61 3.85 0.50 1.06
CA VAL A 61 5.19 0.23 1.62
C VAL A 61 5.25 0.51 3.12
N TYR A 62 4.51 1.51 3.62
CA TYR A 62 4.47 1.84 5.05
C TYR A 62 3.93 0.72 5.93
N HIS A 63 3.01 -0.04 5.39
CA HIS A 63 2.35 -1.12 6.11
C HIS A 63 3.04 -2.46 5.94
N LEU A 64 3.83 -2.66 4.88
CA LEU A 64 4.32 -3.98 4.47
C LEU A 64 5.84 -4.14 4.47
N TRP A 65 6.64 -3.07 4.57
CA TRP A 65 8.11 -3.11 4.46
C TRP A 65 8.80 -4.10 5.41
N TRP A 66 8.20 -4.36 6.55
CA TRP A 66 8.71 -5.25 7.60
C TRP A 66 8.46 -6.74 7.34
N ASP A 67 7.54 -7.09 6.41
CA ASP A 67 7.11 -8.47 6.16
C ASP A 67 8.22 -9.26 5.41
N PRO A 68 8.82 -10.29 6.03
CA PRO A 68 9.89 -11.07 5.40
C PRO A 68 9.43 -11.85 4.15
N ASP A 69 8.12 -12.08 4.00
CA ASP A 69 7.54 -12.79 2.87
C ASP A 69 7.02 -11.84 1.76
N LEU A 70 7.21 -10.51 1.91
CA LEU A 70 6.61 -9.51 1.03
C LEU A 70 6.88 -9.78 -0.45
N GLN A 71 8.12 -10.06 -0.84
CA GLN A 71 8.48 -10.36 -2.23
C GLN A 71 7.70 -11.55 -2.79
N ALA A 72 7.60 -12.63 -2.03
CA ALA A 72 6.88 -13.83 -2.45
C ALA A 72 5.38 -13.56 -2.59
N GLN A 73 4.81 -12.75 -1.69
CA GLN A 73 3.39 -12.39 -1.72
C GLN A 73 3.06 -11.39 -2.82
N ILE A 74 3.92 -10.41 -3.14
CA ILE A 74 3.75 -9.53 -4.30
C ILE A 74 3.74 -10.37 -5.59
N ARG A 75 4.68 -11.29 -5.74
CA ARG A 75 4.69 -12.20 -6.90
C ARG A 75 3.42 -13.07 -6.98
N ARG A 76 2.91 -13.58 -5.83
CA ARG A 76 1.63 -14.31 -5.75
C ARG A 76 0.45 -13.43 -6.14
N ALA A 77 0.48 -12.16 -5.76
CA ALA A 77 -0.59 -11.22 -6.11
C ALA A 77 -0.74 -11.09 -7.63
N GLY A 78 0.36 -10.91 -8.36
CA GLY A 78 0.30 -10.76 -9.81
C GLY A 78 -0.69 -9.66 -10.22
N ALA A 79 -1.60 -9.94 -11.14
CA ALA A 79 -2.62 -9.00 -11.60
C ALA A 79 -3.63 -8.53 -10.52
N ARG A 80 -3.55 -9.03 -9.29
CA ARG A 80 -4.36 -8.55 -8.16
C ARG A 80 -3.81 -7.30 -7.49
N VAL A 81 -2.61 -6.83 -7.83
CA VAL A 81 -2.12 -5.53 -7.37
C VAL A 81 -2.95 -4.45 -8.03
N LEU A 82 -3.75 -3.72 -7.25
CA LEU A 82 -4.68 -2.69 -7.73
C LEU A 82 -4.26 -1.28 -7.33
N ALA A 83 -3.42 -1.15 -6.31
CA ALA A 83 -2.87 0.11 -5.84
C ALA A 83 -1.46 -0.10 -5.30
N PHE A 84 -0.62 0.92 -5.48
CA PHE A 84 0.73 0.95 -4.91
C PHE A 84 0.98 2.31 -4.28
N HIS A 85 1.13 2.32 -2.94
CA HIS A 85 1.32 3.53 -2.15
C HIS A 85 2.76 3.60 -1.63
N VAL A 86 3.35 4.80 -1.66
CA VAL A 86 4.72 5.06 -1.27
C VAL A 86 4.84 6.21 -0.28
N CYS A 87 5.63 6.01 0.72
CA CYS A 87 6.16 6.99 1.68
C CYS A 87 7.33 6.32 2.41
N ASP A 88 7.78 6.85 3.54
CA ASP A 88 8.88 6.23 4.27
C ASP A 88 8.59 6.08 5.76
N TRP A 89 9.31 5.14 6.39
CA TRP A 89 9.26 4.88 7.82
C TRP A 89 10.45 5.53 8.51
N LEU A 90 10.17 6.55 9.36
CA LEU A 90 11.21 7.26 10.11
C LEU A 90 11.73 6.44 11.29
N VAL A 91 13.04 6.58 11.58
CA VAL A 91 13.66 6.00 12.76
C VAL A 91 14.48 7.08 13.48
N PRO A 92 14.07 7.49 14.68
CA PRO A 92 12.85 7.07 15.38
C PRO A 92 11.58 7.66 14.76
N THR A 93 10.46 6.93 14.83
CA THR A 93 9.14 7.53 14.62
C THR A 93 8.60 8.05 15.95
N THR A 94 7.89 9.17 15.92
CA THR A 94 7.29 9.80 17.10
C THR A 94 5.77 9.58 17.17
N ASP A 95 5.15 9.24 16.05
CA ASP A 95 3.72 8.92 15.95
C ASP A 95 3.51 7.91 14.83
N LEU A 96 2.94 6.76 15.16
CA LEU A 96 2.76 5.65 14.21
C LEU A 96 1.79 5.96 13.05
N LEU A 97 0.95 6.97 13.19
CA LEU A 97 0.02 7.39 12.14
C LEU A 97 0.48 8.66 11.42
N LEU A 98 0.94 9.66 12.19
CA LEU A 98 1.08 11.03 11.71
C LEU A 98 2.54 11.49 11.57
N ASP A 99 3.49 10.56 11.54
CA ASP A 99 4.91 10.85 11.39
C ASP A 99 5.55 10.02 10.26
N ARG A 100 4.84 9.91 9.12
CA ARG A 100 5.42 9.29 7.92
C ARG A 100 6.45 10.22 7.28
N GLY A 101 7.51 9.64 6.74
CA GLY A 101 8.54 10.33 5.97
C GLY A 101 8.17 10.48 4.50
N MET A 102 8.76 11.46 3.83
CA MET A 102 8.84 11.51 2.37
C MET A 102 9.71 10.34 1.90
N MET A 103 9.49 9.86 0.69
CA MET A 103 10.31 8.81 0.10
C MET A 103 11.81 9.19 0.23
N GLY A 104 12.61 8.29 0.83
CA GLY A 104 14.04 8.48 1.10
C GLY A 104 14.39 9.21 2.40
N ASP A 105 13.40 9.55 3.25
CA ASP A 105 13.66 10.12 4.58
C ASP A 105 13.89 9.03 5.66
N GLY A 106 13.53 7.78 5.38
CA GLY A 106 13.52 6.70 6.36
C GLY A 106 14.32 5.48 5.97
N VAL A 107 13.78 4.29 6.27
CA VAL A 107 14.51 3.02 6.19
C VAL A 107 13.92 2.02 5.19
N ILE A 108 12.84 2.37 4.49
CA ILE A 108 12.21 1.45 3.54
C ILE A 108 13.01 1.39 2.25
N ASP A 109 13.36 0.20 1.79
CA ASP A 109 13.90 0.00 0.43
C ASP A 109 12.74 0.04 -0.59
N ILE A 110 12.28 1.27 -0.87
CA ILE A 110 11.12 1.53 -1.73
C ILE A 110 11.40 1.06 -3.16
N ARG A 111 12.60 1.28 -3.67
CA ARG A 111 13.01 0.88 -5.02
C ARG A 111 12.94 -0.64 -5.19
N GLN A 112 13.41 -1.39 -4.21
CA GLN A 112 13.32 -2.85 -4.25
C GLN A 112 11.86 -3.33 -4.27
N ILE A 113 10.99 -2.73 -3.43
CA ILE A 113 9.56 -3.09 -3.42
C ILE A 113 8.91 -2.69 -4.76
N ARG A 114 9.27 -1.54 -5.30
CA ARG A 114 8.85 -1.08 -6.63
C ARG A 114 9.19 -2.11 -7.71
N ASP A 115 10.44 -2.58 -7.75
CA ASP A 115 10.88 -3.60 -8.71
C ASP A 115 10.04 -4.88 -8.63
N TRP A 116 9.66 -5.30 -7.42
CA TRP A 116 8.78 -6.47 -7.24
C TRP A 116 7.36 -6.21 -7.75
N VAL A 117 6.83 -5.02 -7.52
CA VAL A 117 5.50 -4.62 -8.02
C VAL A 117 5.52 -4.52 -9.54
N ASP A 118 6.51 -3.87 -10.14
CA ASP A 118 6.65 -3.75 -11.60
C ASP A 118 6.76 -5.13 -12.27
N ALA A 119 7.44 -6.08 -11.63
CA ALA A 119 7.55 -7.46 -12.11
C ALA A 119 6.21 -8.22 -12.15
N THR A 120 5.16 -7.72 -11.49
CA THR A 120 3.79 -8.29 -11.60
C THR A 120 3.06 -7.85 -12.87
N GLY A 121 3.58 -6.85 -13.59
CA GLY A 121 2.91 -6.19 -14.70
C GLY A 121 1.94 -5.09 -14.27
N TYR A 122 2.04 -4.61 -13.02
CA TYR A 122 1.26 -3.46 -12.55
C TYR A 122 1.58 -2.22 -13.37
N ASP A 123 0.57 -1.60 -13.94
CA ASP A 123 0.66 -0.39 -14.77
C ASP A 123 -0.21 0.77 -14.23
N GLY A 124 -0.69 0.62 -12.99
CA GLY A 124 -1.48 1.65 -12.31
C GLY A 124 -0.63 2.82 -11.79
N LEU A 125 -1.30 3.72 -11.08
CA LEU A 125 -0.64 4.88 -10.45
C LEU A 125 0.17 4.46 -9.23
N ILE A 126 1.28 5.14 -9.02
CA ILE A 126 2.04 5.09 -7.76
C ILE A 126 1.65 6.33 -6.96
N GLU A 127 1.05 6.10 -5.80
CA GLU A 127 0.45 7.15 -5.00
C GLU A 127 1.33 7.50 -3.80
N VAL A 128 1.61 8.80 -3.62
CA VAL A 128 2.37 9.27 -2.46
C VAL A 128 1.41 9.52 -1.31
N GLU A 129 1.55 8.75 -0.21
CA GLU A 129 0.67 8.81 0.94
C GLU A 129 1.44 9.17 2.22
N ILE A 130 1.62 10.48 2.48
CA ILE A 130 2.43 10.99 3.59
C ILE A 130 1.55 11.65 4.66
N PHE A 131 1.19 10.88 5.71
CA PHE A 131 0.59 11.44 6.93
C PHE A 131 1.70 11.99 7.83
N SER A 132 1.95 13.30 7.77
CA SER A 132 3.09 13.95 8.42
C SER A 132 2.70 15.27 9.07
N ALA A 133 1.97 15.17 10.19
CA ALA A 133 1.36 16.33 10.85
C ALA A 133 2.36 17.33 11.40
N GLN A 134 3.56 16.90 11.77
CA GLN A 134 4.59 17.76 12.35
C GLN A 134 5.61 18.27 11.34
N ASN A 135 5.64 17.74 10.13
CA ASN A 135 6.61 18.12 9.10
C ASN A 135 5.92 18.46 7.76
N TRP A 136 5.60 17.48 6.92
CA TRP A 136 5.20 17.72 5.54
C TRP A 136 3.86 18.45 5.41
N TRP A 137 2.91 18.23 6.30
CA TRP A 137 1.64 18.96 6.30
C TRP A 137 1.75 20.43 6.74
N LYS A 138 2.89 20.83 7.31
CA LYS A 138 3.14 22.23 7.70
C LYS A 138 3.87 23.03 6.62
N ARG A 139 4.32 22.37 5.56
CA ARG A 139 5.07 23.02 4.48
C ARG A 139 4.13 23.57 3.40
N PRO A 140 4.57 24.57 2.63
CA PRO A 140 3.81 25.03 1.47
C PRO A 140 3.58 23.87 0.47
N GLY A 141 2.35 23.77 -0.08
CA GLY A 141 1.97 22.70 -0.98
C GLY A 141 2.88 22.56 -2.21
N ASP A 142 3.30 23.70 -2.79
CA ASP A 142 4.23 23.72 -3.93
C ASP A 142 5.60 23.12 -3.59
N GLU A 143 6.07 23.33 -2.37
CA GLU A 143 7.31 22.70 -1.89
C GLU A 143 7.12 21.18 -1.78
N VAL A 144 6.02 20.74 -1.17
CA VAL A 144 5.71 19.31 -1.01
C VAL A 144 5.64 18.61 -2.36
N ILE A 145 4.88 19.16 -3.32
CA ILE A 145 4.72 18.58 -4.66
C ILE A 145 6.07 18.51 -5.39
N ARG A 146 6.88 19.56 -5.32
CA ARG A 146 8.22 19.55 -5.92
C ARG A 146 9.08 18.46 -5.32
N THR A 147 9.12 18.36 -3.99
CA THR A 147 9.90 17.33 -3.29
C THR A 147 9.39 15.92 -3.60
N CYS A 148 8.08 15.70 -3.67
CA CYS A 148 7.52 14.42 -4.10
C CYS A 148 8.06 14.02 -5.48
N ARG A 149 8.10 14.93 -6.44
CA ARG A 149 8.59 14.65 -7.81
C ARG A 149 10.10 14.35 -7.84
N GLU A 150 10.89 15.11 -7.10
CA GLU A 150 12.34 14.89 -6.99
C GLU A 150 12.63 13.53 -6.36
N ARG A 151 12.02 13.24 -5.21
CA ARG A 151 12.22 11.99 -4.47
C ARG A 151 11.66 10.77 -5.20
N PHE A 152 10.58 10.93 -5.94
CA PHE A 152 10.06 9.85 -6.79
C PHE A 152 11.11 9.37 -7.80
N VAL A 153 11.84 10.27 -8.43
CA VAL A 153 12.89 9.92 -9.41
C VAL A 153 14.11 9.30 -8.71
N GLU A 154 14.43 9.76 -7.50
CA GLU A 154 15.66 9.38 -6.80
C GLU A 154 15.52 8.06 -6.04
N THR A 155 14.33 7.77 -5.48
CA THR A 155 14.15 6.72 -4.47
C THR A 155 13.02 5.72 -4.76
N VAL A 156 12.18 5.99 -5.72
CA VAL A 156 11.12 5.11 -6.22
C VAL A 156 11.44 4.63 -7.62
#